data_bae84d77611241f5d6e0fb0ee9fd5ca7
#
_entry.id   bae84d77611241f5d6e0fb0ee9fd5ca7
#
_cell.length_a   1.000
_cell.length_b   1.000
_cell.length_c   1.000
_cell.angle_alpha   90.00
_cell.angle_beta   90.00
_cell.angle_gamma   90.00
#
_symmetry.space_group_name_H-M   'P 1'
#
loop_
_entity.id
_entity.type
_entity.pdbx_description
1 polymer ?
#
loop_
_entity_poly.entity_id
_entity_poly.type
_entity_poly.pdbx_seq_one_letter_code
_entity_poly.pdbx_strand_id
1 'polypeptide(L)'
;MNPAQAAPHVLVVEDDPHLAAGVLENLRAEGYEVSAASDGEQALAWLKGTRCALIVLDVMLPGIDGFGVCRTLREQGNNTPVLFLTARGDPADRVRGLESGGDDYLAKPFHLQEFLLRVRAILRRWDWYHSASATAATAVLSFGGNEVDFRAFRARAWNGEAQELTEKEAMILKVLAEHGGEIVSREDLLEKVWGYDVFPSTRTVDNFILRLRKRFERDPANPRHFLTVWGVGYRFLKDGEP
;
A
#
# COMPACT_ATOMS: atom_id res chain seq x y z
N MET A 1 10.22 30.00 5.62
CA MET A 1 9.13 29.64 4.69
C MET A 1 9.74 28.68 3.68
N ASN A 2 9.36 27.41 3.78
CA ASN A 2 9.81 26.36 2.85
C ASN A 2 9.16 26.62 1.47
N PRO A 3 9.83 26.39 0.34
CA PRO A 3 9.22 26.57 -0.97
C PRO A 3 8.00 25.68 -1.07
N ALA A 4 6.88 26.22 -1.55
CA ALA A 4 5.57 25.60 -1.61
C ALA A 4 5.66 24.19 -2.23
N GLN A 5 5.56 23.17 -1.39
CA GLN A 5 5.30 21.82 -1.85
C GLN A 5 3.90 21.84 -2.45
N ALA A 6 3.76 21.46 -3.72
CA ALA A 6 2.44 21.37 -4.36
C ALA A 6 1.54 20.46 -3.53
N ALA A 7 0.27 20.85 -3.37
CA ALA A 7 -0.70 20.07 -2.61
C ALA A 7 -0.79 18.63 -3.18
N PRO A 8 -0.81 17.59 -2.34
CA PRO A 8 -0.96 16.23 -2.81
C PRO A 8 -2.25 16.06 -3.61
N HIS A 9 -2.15 15.45 -4.79
CA HIS A 9 -3.30 15.21 -5.65
C HIS A 9 -3.93 13.85 -5.33
N VAL A 10 -5.24 13.83 -5.07
CA VAL A 10 -6.03 12.63 -4.77
C VAL A 10 -7.03 12.39 -5.89
N LEU A 11 -7.02 11.20 -6.48
CA LEU A 11 -8.06 10.76 -7.41
C LEU A 11 -9.14 10.00 -6.63
N VAL A 12 -10.40 10.41 -6.77
CA VAL A 12 -11.58 9.72 -6.21
C VAL A 12 -12.31 9.02 -7.33
N VAL A 13 -12.51 7.71 -7.22
CA VAL A 13 -13.23 6.87 -8.19
C VAL A 13 -14.45 6.28 -7.50
N GLU A 14 -15.62 6.83 -7.80
CA GLU A 14 -16.88 6.54 -7.12
C GLU A 14 -18.02 6.80 -8.10
N ASP A 15 -18.95 5.86 -8.27
CA ASP A 15 -20.08 5.98 -9.19
C ASP A 15 -21.29 6.66 -8.56
N ASP A 16 -21.41 6.70 -7.22
CA ASP A 16 -22.41 7.50 -6.54
C ASP A 16 -22.00 9.00 -6.50
N PRO A 17 -22.71 9.89 -7.25
CA PRO A 17 -22.32 11.30 -7.33
C PRO A 17 -22.45 12.05 -6.01
N HIS A 18 -23.36 11.61 -5.10
CA HIS A 18 -23.52 12.25 -3.80
C HIS A 18 -22.38 11.90 -2.85
N LEU A 19 -21.97 10.63 -2.82
CA LEU A 19 -20.84 10.20 -2.04
C LEU A 19 -19.54 10.81 -2.58
N ALA A 20 -19.35 10.78 -3.91
CA ALA A 20 -18.20 11.41 -4.56
C ALA A 20 -18.10 12.89 -4.21
N ALA A 21 -19.20 13.66 -4.33
CA ALA A 21 -19.22 15.09 -4.00
C ALA A 21 -18.83 15.35 -2.54
N GLY A 22 -19.40 14.59 -1.60
CA GLY A 22 -19.06 14.71 -0.17
C GLY A 22 -17.59 14.41 0.13
N VAL A 23 -17.04 13.34 -0.47
CA VAL A 23 -15.62 12.99 -0.33
C VAL A 23 -14.71 14.08 -0.91
N LEU A 24 -15.00 14.56 -2.12
CA LEU A 24 -14.22 15.61 -2.79
C LEU A 24 -14.23 16.93 -2.00
N GLU A 25 -15.39 17.36 -1.49
CA GLU A 25 -15.52 18.59 -0.68
C GLU A 25 -14.63 18.51 0.57
N ASN A 26 -14.69 17.40 1.29
CA ASN A 26 -13.90 17.22 2.51
C ASN A 26 -12.40 17.13 2.22
N LEU A 27 -11.98 16.46 1.16
CA LEU A 27 -10.57 16.42 0.76
C LEU A 27 -10.03 17.81 0.36
N ARG A 28 -10.85 18.64 -0.32
CA ARG A 28 -10.48 20.03 -0.62
C ARG A 28 -10.37 20.88 0.64
N ALA A 29 -11.26 20.69 1.60
CA ALA A 29 -11.20 21.37 2.89
C ALA A 29 -9.92 21.03 3.68
N GLU A 30 -9.38 19.83 3.50
CA GLU A 30 -8.08 19.41 4.05
C GLU A 30 -6.85 19.93 3.26
N GLY A 31 -7.08 20.67 2.16
CA GLY A 31 -6.01 21.28 1.36
C GLY A 31 -5.44 20.37 0.26
N TYR A 32 -6.11 19.27 -0.10
CA TYR A 32 -5.69 18.41 -1.20
C TYR A 32 -6.21 18.90 -2.55
N GLU A 33 -5.42 18.72 -3.62
CA GLU A 33 -5.94 18.76 -4.97
C GLU A 33 -6.72 17.48 -5.25
N VAL A 34 -7.88 17.58 -5.91
CA VAL A 34 -8.74 16.42 -6.13
C VAL A 34 -9.27 16.35 -7.55
N SER A 35 -9.28 15.15 -8.10
CA SER A 35 -9.98 14.79 -9.34
C SER A 35 -10.97 13.67 -9.06
N ALA A 36 -11.97 13.52 -9.94
CA ALA A 36 -12.96 12.46 -9.86
C ALA A 36 -13.04 11.67 -11.17
N ALA A 37 -13.38 10.39 -11.02
CA ALA A 37 -13.84 9.52 -12.10
C ALA A 37 -15.07 8.76 -11.62
N SER A 38 -16.05 8.51 -12.51
CA SER A 38 -17.29 7.83 -12.15
C SER A 38 -17.24 6.32 -12.40
N ASP A 39 -16.19 5.83 -13.02
CA ASP A 39 -16.00 4.42 -13.37
C ASP A 39 -14.51 4.08 -13.53
N GLY A 40 -14.24 2.77 -13.66
CA GLY A 40 -12.87 2.27 -13.75
C GLY A 40 -12.16 2.65 -15.03
N GLU A 41 -12.85 2.74 -16.17
CA GLU A 41 -12.29 3.10 -17.46
C GLU A 41 -11.83 4.55 -17.48
N GLN A 42 -12.64 5.47 -16.94
CA GLN A 42 -12.29 6.89 -16.79
C GLN A 42 -11.08 7.03 -15.87
N ALA A 43 -11.04 6.30 -14.75
CA ALA A 43 -9.91 6.33 -13.83
C ALA A 43 -8.63 5.89 -14.51
N LEU A 44 -8.64 4.77 -15.23
CA LEU A 44 -7.48 4.27 -15.97
C LEU A 44 -7.05 5.21 -17.09
N ALA A 45 -8.00 5.85 -17.80
CA ALA A 45 -7.71 6.83 -18.82
C ALA A 45 -7.03 8.08 -18.24
N TRP A 46 -7.53 8.57 -17.11
CA TRP A 46 -6.97 9.73 -16.41
C TRP A 46 -5.53 9.45 -15.91
N LEU A 47 -5.29 8.27 -15.34
CA LEU A 47 -4.00 7.85 -14.79
C LEU A 47 -2.90 7.61 -15.85
N LYS A 48 -3.25 7.46 -17.14
CA LYS A 48 -2.25 7.37 -18.23
C LYS A 48 -1.44 8.66 -18.42
N GLY A 49 -2.03 9.81 -18.14
CA GLY A 49 -1.42 11.12 -18.36
C GLY A 49 -1.14 11.93 -17.10
N THR A 50 -1.66 11.51 -15.95
CA THR A 50 -1.60 12.28 -14.71
C THR A 50 -1.13 11.40 -13.55
N ARG A 51 -0.29 11.98 -12.70
CA ARG A 51 0.14 11.33 -11.46
C ARG A 51 -0.67 11.88 -10.30
N CYS A 52 -1.02 11.02 -9.36
CA CYS A 52 -1.60 11.40 -8.08
C CYS A 52 -0.84 10.73 -6.92
N ALA A 53 -1.02 11.27 -5.73
CA ALA A 53 -0.39 10.78 -4.51
C ALA A 53 -1.22 9.67 -3.83
N LEU A 54 -2.53 9.59 -4.14
CA LEU A 54 -3.45 8.59 -3.61
C LEU A 54 -4.63 8.40 -4.57
N ILE A 55 -5.10 7.17 -4.67
CA ILE A 55 -6.35 6.80 -5.32
C ILE A 55 -7.32 6.31 -4.24
N VAL A 56 -8.46 7.00 -4.09
CA VAL A 56 -9.61 6.51 -3.32
C VAL A 56 -10.52 5.81 -4.30
N LEU A 57 -10.75 4.52 -4.14
CA LEU A 57 -11.33 3.66 -5.18
C LEU A 57 -12.47 2.81 -4.63
N ASP A 58 -13.68 3.05 -5.13
CA ASP A 58 -14.77 2.12 -4.85
C ASP A 58 -14.50 0.75 -5.48
N VAL A 59 -14.82 -0.29 -4.72
CA VAL A 59 -14.77 -1.66 -5.20
C VAL A 59 -15.92 -1.96 -6.18
N MET A 60 -17.10 -1.41 -5.91
CA MET A 60 -18.33 -1.72 -6.64
C MET A 60 -18.59 -0.76 -7.82
N LEU A 61 -17.64 -0.65 -8.74
CA LEU A 61 -17.79 0.21 -9.92
C LEU A 61 -18.48 -0.54 -11.07
N PRO A 62 -19.22 0.17 -11.94
CA PRO A 62 -19.74 -0.40 -13.18
C PRO A 62 -18.59 -0.69 -14.15
N GLY A 63 -18.75 -1.73 -14.96
CA GLY A 63 -17.74 -2.15 -15.95
C GLY A 63 -16.54 -2.83 -15.26
N ILE A 64 -15.40 -2.17 -15.21
CA ILE A 64 -14.22 -2.67 -14.51
C ILE A 64 -14.35 -2.33 -13.02
N ASP A 65 -14.45 -3.36 -12.17
CA ASP A 65 -14.51 -3.18 -10.72
C ASP A 65 -13.22 -2.58 -10.16
N GLY A 66 -13.27 -2.04 -8.92
CA GLY A 66 -12.12 -1.40 -8.30
C GLY A 66 -10.90 -2.33 -8.16
N PHE A 67 -11.12 -3.63 -7.98
CA PHE A 67 -10.01 -4.59 -7.92
C PHE A 67 -9.35 -4.78 -9.29
N GLY A 68 -10.15 -4.79 -10.35
CA GLY A 68 -9.67 -4.83 -11.74
C GLY A 68 -8.86 -3.58 -12.09
N VAL A 69 -9.33 -2.40 -11.70
CA VAL A 69 -8.59 -1.14 -11.86
C VAL A 69 -7.24 -1.22 -11.15
N CYS A 70 -7.21 -1.61 -9.88
CA CYS A 70 -5.97 -1.70 -9.10
C CYS A 70 -4.99 -2.70 -9.71
N ARG A 71 -5.47 -3.89 -10.12
CA ARG A 71 -4.65 -4.91 -10.78
C ARG A 71 -4.01 -4.37 -12.05
N THR A 72 -4.81 -3.73 -12.92
CA THR A 72 -4.32 -3.12 -14.16
C THR A 72 -3.24 -2.08 -13.89
N LEU A 73 -3.40 -1.24 -12.85
CA LEU A 73 -2.38 -0.28 -12.45
C LEU A 73 -1.08 -0.96 -12.03
N ARG A 74 -1.15 -2.01 -11.23
CA ARG A 74 0.03 -2.78 -10.77
C ARG A 74 0.74 -3.48 -11.93
N GLU A 75 -0.01 -4.04 -12.89
CA GLU A 75 0.54 -4.64 -14.12
C GLU A 75 1.26 -3.60 -15.01
N GLN A 76 0.83 -2.34 -14.95
CA GLN A 76 1.46 -1.21 -15.65
C GLN A 76 2.63 -0.60 -14.86
N GLY A 77 3.02 -1.16 -13.71
CA GLY A 77 4.06 -0.61 -12.82
C GLY A 77 3.63 0.64 -12.06
N ASN A 78 2.34 0.98 -12.04
CA ASN A 78 1.85 2.09 -11.24
C ASN A 78 1.61 1.63 -9.80
N ASN A 79 2.46 2.10 -8.88
CA ASN A 79 2.42 1.78 -7.46
C ASN A 79 1.79 2.90 -6.60
N THR A 80 1.04 3.82 -7.20
CA THR A 80 0.28 4.83 -6.45
C THR A 80 -0.55 4.14 -5.37
N PRO A 81 -0.50 4.61 -4.12
CA PRO A 81 -1.29 4.07 -3.03
C PRO A 81 -2.78 4.06 -3.35
N VAL A 82 -3.46 2.97 -2.98
CA VAL A 82 -4.90 2.77 -3.20
C VAL A 82 -5.60 2.54 -1.87
N LEU A 83 -6.54 3.42 -1.52
CA LEU A 83 -7.50 3.22 -0.44
C LEU A 83 -8.82 2.72 -1.05
N PHE A 84 -9.16 1.47 -0.81
CA PHE A 84 -10.44 0.93 -1.25
C PHE A 84 -11.60 1.38 -0.36
N LEU A 85 -12.70 1.77 -1.00
CA LEU A 85 -13.99 1.87 -0.35
C LEU A 85 -14.79 0.60 -0.69
N THR A 86 -15.28 -0.13 0.29
CA THR A 86 -15.91 -1.44 0.06
C THR A 86 -17.24 -1.57 0.79
N ALA A 87 -18.22 -2.23 0.19
CA ALA A 87 -19.44 -2.60 0.91
C ALA A 87 -19.11 -3.56 2.05
N ARG A 88 -19.81 -3.41 3.18
CA ARG A 88 -19.58 -4.17 4.41
C ARG A 88 -19.93 -5.64 4.19
N GLY A 89 -18.97 -6.55 4.32
CA GLY A 89 -19.29 -7.88 4.82
C GLY A 89 -18.85 -9.11 4.06
N ASP A 90 -18.34 -9.08 2.82
CA ASP A 90 -17.89 -10.33 2.21
C ASP A 90 -16.41 -10.60 2.51
N PRO A 91 -16.10 -11.68 3.26
CA PRO A 91 -14.72 -12.13 3.45
C PRO A 91 -13.99 -12.40 2.13
N ALA A 92 -14.72 -12.80 1.07
CA ALA A 92 -14.17 -13.07 -0.25
C ALA A 92 -13.71 -11.77 -0.94
N ASP A 93 -14.43 -10.67 -0.79
CA ASP A 93 -14.03 -9.37 -1.34
C ASP A 93 -12.78 -8.82 -0.66
N ARG A 94 -12.61 -9.08 0.64
CA ARG A 94 -11.37 -8.73 1.35
C ARG A 94 -10.17 -9.52 0.82
N VAL A 95 -10.34 -10.80 0.51
CA VAL A 95 -9.27 -11.63 -0.06
C VAL A 95 -8.92 -11.13 -1.46
N ARG A 96 -9.91 -10.90 -2.33
CA ARG A 96 -9.70 -10.36 -3.68
C ARG A 96 -9.01 -8.99 -3.66
N GLY A 97 -9.44 -8.11 -2.77
CA GLY A 97 -8.85 -6.78 -2.64
C GLY A 97 -7.40 -6.81 -2.21
N LEU A 98 -7.07 -7.74 -1.34
CA LEU A 98 -5.70 -7.94 -0.85
C LEU A 98 -4.80 -8.56 -1.94
N GLU A 99 -5.35 -9.40 -2.82
CA GLU A 99 -4.64 -9.92 -3.99
C GLU A 99 -4.47 -8.88 -5.10
N SER A 100 -5.37 -7.88 -5.19
CA SER A 100 -5.32 -6.83 -6.22
C SER A 100 -4.25 -5.77 -6.03
N GLY A 101 -3.60 -5.70 -4.87
CA GLY A 101 -2.51 -4.75 -4.64
C GLY A 101 -2.89 -3.45 -3.91
N GLY A 102 -4.08 -3.35 -3.30
CA GLY A 102 -4.48 -2.20 -2.49
C GLY A 102 -3.65 -2.04 -1.21
N ASP A 103 -3.58 -0.80 -0.70
CA ASP A 103 -2.76 -0.43 0.45
C ASP A 103 -3.55 -0.29 1.75
N ASP A 104 -4.83 0.08 1.66
CA ASP A 104 -5.74 0.14 2.80
C ASP A 104 -7.20 -0.03 2.35
N TYR A 105 -8.12 -0.29 3.32
CA TYR A 105 -9.54 -0.58 3.09
C TYR A 105 -10.41 0.14 4.08
N LEU A 106 -11.52 0.72 3.61
CA LEU A 106 -12.53 1.35 4.44
C LEU A 106 -13.92 0.85 4.06
N ALA A 107 -14.62 0.26 5.03
CA ALA A 107 -15.96 -0.29 4.79
C ALA A 107 -17.02 0.81 4.75
N LYS A 108 -17.89 0.78 3.74
CA LYS A 108 -19.12 1.60 3.67
C LYS A 108 -20.23 0.98 4.54
N PRO A 109 -21.03 1.78 5.28
CA PRO A 109 -20.86 3.21 5.52
C PRO A 109 -19.70 3.50 6.48
N PHE A 110 -18.96 4.57 6.25
CA PHE A 110 -17.82 4.97 7.07
C PHE A 110 -18.02 6.33 7.72
N HIS A 111 -17.30 6.56 8.81
CA HIS A 111 -17.23 7.88 9.42
C HIS A 111 -16.20 8.74 8.68
N LEU A 112 -16.59 10.01 8.40
CA LEU A 112 -15.72 10.94 7.71
C LEU A 112 -14.35 11.11 8.40
N GLN A 113 -14.32 11.16 9.72
CA GLN A 113 -13.08 11.28 10.49
C GLN A 113 -12.15 10.08 10.24
N GLU A 114 -12.68 8.86 10.20
CA GLU A 114 -11.90 7.67 9.90
C GLU A 114 -11.32 7.74 8.48
N PHE A 115 -12.15 8.13 7.50
CA PHE A 115 -11.70 8.32 6.12
C PHE A 115 -10.53 9.31 6.04
N LEU A 116 -10.68 10.51 6.62
CA LEU A 116 -9.65 11.54 6.60
C LEU A 116 -8.37 11.13 7.34
N LEU A 117 -8.49 10.40 8.46
CA LEU A 117 -7.32 9.84 9.18
C LEU A 117 -6.53 8.86 8.30
N ARG A 118 -7.23 7.98 7.54
CA ARG A 118 -6.59 7.02 6.61
C ARG A 118 -5.89 7.75 5.48
N VAL A 119 -6.56 8.72 4.85
CA VAL A 119 -5.97 9.55 3.79
C VAL A 119 -4.71 10.27 4.28
N ARG A 120 -4.80 10.95 5.44
CA ARG A 120 -3.63 11.63 6.05
C ARG A 120 -2.51 10.64 6.38
N ALA A 121 -2.83 9.45 6.89
CA ALA A 121 -1.83 8.44 7.24
C ALA A 121 -1.09 7.94 6.00
N ILE A 122 -1.78 7.75 4.87
CA ILE A 122 -1.17 7.35 3.60
C ILE A 122 -0.29 8.49 3.07
N LEU A 123 -0.82 9.71 2.99
CA LEU A 123 -0.10 10.86 2.39
C LEU A 123 1.06 11.37 3.25
N ARG A 124 0.96 11.37 4.58
CA ARG A 124 2.04 11.81 5.49
C ARG A 124 3.31 10.96 5.35
N ARG A 125 3.18 9.70 5.04
CA ARG A 125 4.31 8.79 4.86
C ARG A 125 5.02 9.02 3.55
N TRP A 126 4.29 9.42 2.51
CA TRP A 126 4.88 9.89 1.25
C TRP A 126 5.88 11.03 1.49
N ASP A 127 5.51 12.03 2.31
CA ASP A 127 6.39 13.15 2.66
C ASP A 127 7.59 12.72 3.52
N TRP A 128 7.41 11.78 4.45
CA TRP A 128 8.48 11.33 5.32
C TRP A 128 9.59 10.58 4.56
N TYR A 129 9.24 9.75 3.60
CA TYR A 129 10.22 9.04 2.76
C TYR A 129 10.95 9.96 1.79
N HIS A 130 10.29 11.01 1.29
CA HIS A 130 10.90 11.98 0.38
C HIS A 130 11.68 13.08 1.13
N SER A 131 11.39 13.34 2.41
CA SER A 131 12.02 14.38 3.23
C SER A 131 13.12 13.86 4.17
N ALA A 132 13.11 12.57 4.50
CA ALA A 132 14.11 12.03 5.43
C ALA A 132 15.46 11.88 4.75
N SER A 133 16.40 12.71 5.18
CA SER A 133 17.85 12.47 5.10
C SER A 133 18.19 11.21 5.94
N ALA A 134 17.70 10.04 5.53
CA ALA A 134 18.14 8.79 6.12
C ALA A 134 19.63 8.63 5.82
N THR A 135 20.42 8.47 6.88
CA THR A 135 21.83 8.13 6.80
C THR A 135 22.06 7.01 5.79
N ALA A 136 23.03 7.18 4.92
CA ALA A 136 23.28 6.35 3.72
C ALA A 136 23.40 4.82 3.99
N ALA A 137 23.55 4.40 5.24
CA ALA A 137 23.81 3.01 5.62
C ALA A 137 22.58 2.08 5.57
N THR A 138 21.35 2.60 5.49
CA THR A 138 20.11 1.80 5.51
C THR A 138 19.28 1.88 4.22
N ALA A 139 19.83 2.46 3.16
CA ALA A 139 19.09 2.68 1.92
C ALA A 139 18.91 1.41 1.09
N VAL A 140 19.85 0.46 1.18
CA VAL A 140 19.85 -0.79 0.37
C VAL A 140 19.93 -2.00 1.28
N LEU A 141 19.04 -2.96 1.07
CA LEU A 141 19.03 -4.26 1.72
C LEU A 141 19.36 -5.35 0.71
N SER A 142 20.36 -6.19 1.01
CA SER A 142 20.67 -7.36 0.18
C SER A 142 20.45 -8.64 0.99
N PHE A 143 19.73 -9.62 0.42
CA PHE A 143 19.44 -10.92 1.05
C PHE A 143 19.08 -11.98 -0.01
N GLY A 144 19.52 -13.21 0.14
CA GLY A 144 19.12 -14.34 -0.70
C GLY A 144 19.32 -14.16 -2.22
N GLY A 145 20.20 -13.22 -2.63
CA GLY A 145 20.37 -12.81 -4.04
C GLY A 145 19.43 -11.69 -4.47
N ASN A 146 18.59 -11.21 -3.57
CA ASN A 146 17.75 -10.01 -3.78
C ASN A 146 18.49 -8.75 -3.35
N GLU A 147 18.16 -7.62 -3.99
CA GLU A 147 18.63 -6.29 -3.63
C GLU A 147 17.44 -5.32 -3.64
N VAL A 148 17.24 -4.57 -2.57
CA VAL A 148 16.11 -3.64 -2.38
C VAL A 148 16.63 -2.25 -2.06
N ASP A 149 16.31 -1.28 -2.91
CA ASP A 149 16.51 0.14 -2.66
C ASP A 149 15.23 0.75 -2.10
N PHE A 150 15.22 1.02 -0.79
CA PHE A 150 14.07 1.61 -0.11
C PHE A 150 13.78 3.05 -0.51
N ARG A 151 14.77 3.80 -1.04
CA ARG A 151 14.56 5.18 -1.50
C ARG A 151 13.88 5.24 -2.84
N ALA A 152 14.27 4.33 -3.74
CA ALA A 152 13.71 4.25 -5.08
C ALA A 152 12.44 3.40 -5.14
N PHE A 153 12.04 2.71 -4.06
CA PHE A 153 10.99 1.69 -4.05
C PHE A 153 11.19 0.63 -5.14
N ARG A 154 12.44 0.28 -5.40
CA ARG A 154 12.84 -0.67 -6.43
C ARG A 154 13.63 -1.81 -5.83
N ALA A 155 13.48 -2.95 -6.44
CA ALA A 155 14.25 -4.11 -6.08
C ALA A 155 14.69 -4.87 -7.33
N ARG A 156 15.73 -5.69 -7.16
CA ARG A 156 16.10 -6.76 -8.07
C ARG A 156 15.93 -8.07 -7.34
N ALA A 157 15.08 -8.94 -7.86
CA ALA A 157 14.87 -10.26 -7.30
C ALA A 157 16.06 -11.20 -7.61
N TRP A 158 16.15 -12.30 -6.89
CA TRP A 158 17.20 -13.35 -7.03
C TRP A 158 17.32 -13.90 -8.45
N ASN A 159 16.25 -13.86 -9.26
CA ASN A 159 16.22 -14.28 -10.68
C ASN A 159 16.64 -13.16 -11.64
N GLY A 160 17.02 -11.98 -11.13
CA GLY A 160 17.42 -10.81 -11.90
C GLY A 160 16.28 -9.90 -12.34
N GLU A 161 15.02 -10.25 -12.05
CA GLU A 161 13.87 -9.43 -12.41
C GLU A 161 13.84 -8.12 -11.61
N ALA A 162 13.60 -7.02 -12.32
CA ALA A 162 13.34 -5.74 -11.70
C ALA A 162 11.92 -5.74 -11.09
N GLN A 163 11.82 -5.29 -9.84
CA GLN A 163 10.58 -5.21 -9.08
C GLN A 163 10.38 -3.78 -8.62
N GLU A 164 9.16 -3.28 -8.73
CA GLU A 164 8.75 -2.04 -8.06
C GLU A 164 7.91 -2.41 -6.83
N LEU A 165 8.24 -1.80 -5.70
CA LEU A 165 7.55 -2.04 -4.44
C LEU A 165 6.51 -0.96 -4.18
N THR A 166 5.36 -1.35 -3.64
CA THR A 166 4.48 -0.37 -3.01
C THR A 166 5.13 0.15 -1.72
N GLU A 167 4.70 1.32 -1.27
CA GLU A 167 5.20 1.90 -0.02
C GLU A 167 5.05 0.94 1.16
N LYS A 168 3.90 0.28 1.28
CA LYS A 168 3.62 -0.66 2.38
C LYS A 168 4.50 -1.91 2.32
N GLU A 169 4.75 -2.45 1.14
CA GLU A 169 5.68 -3.56 0.95
C GLU A 169 7.09 -3.19 1.41
N ALA A 170 7.57 -2.01 1.00
CA ALA A 170 8.88 -1.51 1.40
C ALA A 170 8.96 -1.27 2.91
N MET A 171 7.91 -0.69 3.52
CA MET A 171 7.86 -0.44 4.97
C MET A 171 7.88 -1.73 5.79
N ILE A 172 7.05 -2.71 5.44
CA ILE A 172 7.03 -4.01 6.13
C ILE A 172 8.40 -4.67 6.05
N LEU A 173 8.99 -4.71 4.84
CA LEU A 173 10.31 -5.30 4.66
C LEU A 173 11.37 -4.56 5.49
N LYS A 174 11.34 -3.23 5.51
CA LYS A 174 12.26 -2.42 6.30
C LYS A 174 12.12 -2.69 7.79
N VAL A 175 10.89 -2.67 8.33
CA VAL A 175 10.62 -2.97 9.75
C VAL A 175 11.15 -4.36 10.11
N LEU A 176 10.88 -5.36 9.30
CA LEU A 176 11.36 -6.73 9.53
C LEU A 176 12.89 -6.82 9.46
N ALA A 177 13.52 -6.16 8.50
CA ALA A 177 14.98 -6.15 8.34
C ALA A 177 15.70 -5.46 9.51
N GLU A 178 15.15 -4.37 10.03
CA GLU A 178 15.67 -3.62 11.18
C GLU A 178 15.62 -4.43 12.48
N HIS A 179 14.71 -5.42 12.59
CA HIS A 179 14.61 -6.31 13.75
C HIS A 179 15.60 -7.47 13.74
N GLY A 180 16.45 -7.57 12.71
CA GLY A 180 17.66 -8.41 12.72
C GLY A 180 17.43 -9.90 13.03
N GLY A 181 16.30 -10.50 12.60
CA GLY A 181 15.97 -11.89 12.86
C GLY A 181 15.12 -12.12 14.13
N GLU A 182 14.76 -11.06 14.84
CA GLU A 182 13.78 -11.14 15.93
C GLU A 182 12.35 -11.29 15.38
N ILE A 183 11.45 -11.77 16.23
CA ILE A 183 10.03 -11.91 15.86
C ILE A 183 9.36 -10.56 16.01
N VAL A 184 8.66 -10.11 14.96
CA VAL A 184 7.81 -8.93 14.99
C VAL A 184 6.35 -9.38 14.99
N SER A 185 5.57 -8.93 15.96
CA SER A 185 4.15 -9.29 16.04
C SER A 185 3.36 -8.67 14.88
N ARG A 186 2.17 -9.22 14.59
CA ARG A 186 1.28 -8.64 13.58
C ARG A 186 0.81 -7.26 13.98
N GLU A 187 0.56 -7.08 15.26
CA GLU A 187 0.14 -5.84 15.88
C GLU A 187 1.24 -4.78 15.76
N ASP A 188 2.50 -5.12 16.05
CA ASP A 188 3.65 -4.20 15.90
C ASP A 188 3.86 -3.81 14.44
N LEU A 189 3.69 -4.76 13.50
CA LEU A 189 3.77 -4.45 12.08
C LEU A 189 2.65 -3.50 11.65
N LEU A 190 1.42 -3.73 12.12
CA LEU A 190 0.30 -2.82 11.85
C LEU A 190 0.58 -1.42 12.40
N GLU A 191 0.98 -1.33 13.67
CA GLU A 191 1.27 -0.07 14.33
C GLU A 191 2.38 0.71 13.60
N LYS A 192 3.52 0.06 13.31
CA LYS A 192 4.66 0.69 12.66
C LYS A 192 4.40 1.08 11.21
N VAL A 193 3.59 0.29 10.48
CA VAL A 193 3.34 0.48 9.06
C VAL A 193 2.05 1.26 8.77
N TRP A 194 1.00 1.17 9.61
CA TRP A 194 -0.27 1.88 9.44
C TRP A 194 -0.53 2.98 10.47
N GLY A 195 0.12 2.94 11.66
CA GLY A 195 -0.03 3.92 12.75
C GLY A 195 -1.15 3.58 13.73
N TYR A 196 -1.16 4.25 14.89
CA TYR A 196 -1.96 3.91 16.07
C TYR A 196 -3.48 4.00 15.91
N ASP A 197 -3.98 4.86 15.01
CA ASP A 197 -5.40 5.26 15.01
C ASP A 197 -6.25 4.53 13.95
N VAL A 198 -5.66 3.66 13.13
CA VAL A 198 -6.37 3.07 11.98
C VAL A 198 -5.89 1.65 11.75
N PHE A 199 -6.50 0.68 12.44
CA PHE A 199 -6.17 -0.73 12.26
C PHE A 199 -6.98 -1.39 11.13
N PRO A 200 -6.39 -1.65 9.96
CA PRO A 200 -6.85 -2.77 9.17
C PRO A 200 -6.71 -4.06 10.00
N SER A 201 -7.41 -5.13 9.66
CA SER A 201 -7.27 -6.38 10.39
C SER A 201 -5.85 -6.92 10.27
N THR A 202 -5.38 -7.70 11.26
CA THR A 202 -4.06 -8.37 11.22
C THR A 202 -3.84 -9.22 9.97
N ARG A 203 -4.92 -9.68 9.31
CA ARG A 203 -4.89 -10.35 8.00
C ARG A 203 -4.30 -9.47 6.88
N THR A 204 -4.34 -8.15 7.01
CA THR A 204 -3.70 -7.25 6.05
C THR A 204 -2.20 -7.49 6.02
N VAL A 205 -1.55 -7.65 7.17
CA VAL A 205 -0.12 -7.97 7.25
C VAL A 205 0.18 -9.31 6.55
N ASP A 206 -0.64 -10.35 6.80
CA ASP A 206 -0.43 -11.68 6.22
C ASP A 206 -0.38 -11.64 4.68
N ASN A 207 -1.19 -10.78 4.06
CA ASN A 207 -1.22 -10.63 2.60
C ASN A 207 -0.01 -9.88 2.05
N PHE A 208 0.47 -8.86 2.75
CA PHE A 208 1.72 -8.19 2.36
C PHE A 208 2.91 -9.14 2.47
N ILE A 209 2.98 -9.97 3.51
CA ILE A 209 3.99 -11.01 3.63
C ILE A 209 3.89 -12.01 2.47
N LEU A 210 2.68 -12.43 2.09
CA LEU A 210 2.49 -13.32 0.94
C LEU A 210 3.00 -12.68 -0.37
N ARG A 211 2.77 -11.39 -0.58
CA ARG A 211 3.30 -10.65 -1.75
C ARG A 211 4.83 -10.59 -1.72
N LEU A 212 5.43 -10.25 -0.57
CA LEU A 212 6.87 -10.23 -0.41
C LEU A 212 7.50 -11.60 -0.68
N ARG A 213 6.87 -12.68 -0.22
CA ARG A 213 7.29 -14.05 -0.56
C ARG A 213 7.24 -14.34 -2.06
N LYS A 214 6.13 -13.98 -2.72
CA LYS A 214 5.99 -14.16 -4.18
C LYS A 214 7.07 -13.41 -4.98
N ARG A 215 7.55 -12.27 -4.47
CA ARG A 215 8.57 -11.44 -5.13
C ARG A 215 10.00 -11.92 -4.86
N PHE A 216 10.29 -12.36 -3.64
CA PHE A 216 11.66 -12.48 -3.16
C PHE A 216 12.07 -13.89 -2.73
N GLU A 217 11.12 -14.80 -2.49
CA GLU A 217 11.44 -16.19 -2.19
C GLU A 217 11.51 -17.03 -3.47
N ARG A 218 12.43 -18.01 -3.49
CA ARG A 218 12.49 -18.98 -4.59
C ARG A 218 11.30 -19.92 -4.59
N ASP A 219 10.81 -20.28 -3.41
CA ASP A 219 9.57 -21.02 -3.18
C ASP A 219 8.73 -20.27 -2.13
N PRO A 220 7.69 -19.54 -2.56
CA PRO A 220 6.82 -18.82 -1.65
C PRO A 220 6.08 -19.69 -0.64
N ALA A 221 5.87 -20.97 -0.92
CA ALA A 221 5.21 -21.92 -0.03
C ALA A 221 6.16 -22.41 1.08
N ASN A 222 7.47 -22.48 0.79
CA ASN A 222 8.54 -22.87 1.71
C ASN A 222 9.55 -21.72 1.87
N PRO A 223 9.15 -20.60 2.50
CA PRO A 223 9.96 -19.39 2.57
C PRO A 223 11.19 -19.61 3.46
N ARG A 224 12.34 -19.06 3.06
CA ARG A 224 13.59 -19.10 3.81
C ARG A 224 13.92 -17.78 4.51
N HIS A 225 13.36 -16.66 4.02
CA HIS A 225 13.63 -15.33 4.55
C HIS A 225 12.44 -14.79 5.35
N PHE A 226 11.21 -14.93 4.86
CA PHE A 226 10.00 -14.42 5.51
C PHE A 226 9.27 -15.52 6.26
N LEU A 227 9.71 -15.86 7.47
CA LEU A 227 9.19 -16.98 8.25
C LEU A 227 7.94 -16.60 9.02
N THR A 228 6.96 -17.52 9.08
CA THR A 228 5.79 -17.37 9.94
C THR A 228 6.06 -17.98 11.32
N VAL A 229 5.86 -17.19 12.36
CA VAL A 229 5.82 -17.68 13.73
C VAL A 229 4.35 -17.78 14.14
N TRP A 230 3.84 -19.01 14.17
CA TRP A 230 2.43 -19.28 14.39
C TRP A 230 1.92 -18.68 15.70
N GLY A 231 0.76 -18.02 15.64
CA GLY A 231 0.15 -17.36 16.78
C GLY A 231 0.80 -16.05 17.23
N VAL A 232 1.98 -15.66 16.69
CA VAL A 232 2.73 -14.46 17.09
C VAL A 232 2.86 -13.47 15.96
N GLY A 233 3.63 -13.79 14.90
CA GLY A 233 3.94 -12.82 13.86
C GLY A 233 4.89 -13.37 12.82
N TYR A 234 5.88 -12.56 12.45
CA TYR A 234 6.83 -12.86 11.41
C TYR A 234 8.27 -12.60 11.84
N ARG A 235 9.18 -13.35 11.23
CA ARG A 235 10.63 -13.19 11.39
C ARG A 235 11.25 -13.06 10.01
N PHE A 236 12.19 -12.15 9.87
CA PHE A 236 12.98 -12.01 8.64
C PHE A 236 14.41 -12.46 8.89
N LEU A 237 14.92 -13.39 8.06
CA LEU A 237 16.29 -13.87 8.10
C LEU A 237 17.02 -13.45 6.81
N LYS A 238 18.02 -12.58 6.97
CA LYS A 238 18.82 -12.07 5.84
C LYS A 238 19.56 -13.19 5.11
N ASP A 239 20.13 -14.13 5.85
CA ASP A 239 20.92 -15.24 5.30
C ASP A 239 20.03 -16.46 4.94
N GLY A 240 18.74 -16.39 5.26
CA GLY A 240 17.79 -17.46 5.07
C GLY A 240 17.87 -18.54 6.16
N GLU A 241 16.82 -19.37 6.25
CA GLU A 241 16.85 -20.56 7.08
C GLU A 241 17.61 -21.67 6.31
N PRO A 242 18.48 -22.44 6.97
CA PRO A 242 19.28 -23.49 6.34
C PRO A 242 18.46 -24.62 5.72
#